data_065e15d46a61ccc1fae2a86172670e68
#
_entry.id   065e15d46a61ccc1fae2a86172670e68
#
_cell.length_a   1.000
_cell.length_b   1.000
_cell.length_c   1.000
_cell.angle_alpha   90.00
_cell.angle_beta   90.00
_cell.angle_gamma   90.00
#
_symmetry.space_group_name_H-M   'P 1'
#
loop_
_entity.id
_entity.type
_entity.pdbx_description
1 polymer ?
#
loop_
_entity_poly.entity_id
_entity_poly.type
_entity_poly.pdbx_seq_one_letter_code
_entity_poly.pdbx_strand_id
1 'polypeptide(L)'
;MATYRIGIIGAGGIAHAHVEAIRQIDEADLVAICDVSVNRAEEFGRKAGIMNYYGATKDMLSDHSFDLVIICTWGISHAQIGIDLARSGRVRAILCEKPFTQTAEQAEELVSCAN
;
A
#
# COMPACT_ATOMS: atom_id res chain seq x y z
N MET A 1 4.46 11.93 20.43
CA MET A 1 3.51 12.26 19.39
C MET A 1 3.15 11.00 18.60
N ALA A 2 1.88 10.74 18.39
CA ALA A 2 1.47 9.55 17.64
C ALA A 2 1.84 9.72 16.18
N THR A 3 2.42 8.68 15.58
CA THR A 3 2.71 8.68 14.14
C THR A 3 1.81 7.65 13.45
N TYR A 4 1.44 7.97 12.23
CA TYR A 4 0.65 7.08 11.39
C TYR A 4 1.59 6.25 10.53
N ARG A 5 1.42 4.95 10.59
CA ARG A 5 2.26 4.00 9.85
C ARG A 5 1.66 3.75 8.49
N ILE A 6 2.43 4.03 7.44
CA ILE A 6 1.96 3.96 6.06
C ILE A 6 2.80 2.97 5.26
N GLY A 7 2.13 2.11 4.50
CA GLY A 7 2.75 1.21 3.55
C GLY A 7 2.29 1.52 2.13
N ILE A 8 3.13 1.22 1.15
CA ILE A 8 2.82 1.42 -0.26
C ILE A 8 2.99 0.09 -1.00
N ILE A 9 2.03 -0.27 -1.82
CA ILE A 9 2.11 -1.44 -2.68
C ILE A 9 2.14 -0.97 -4.13
N GLY A 10 3.22 -1.31 -4.84
CA GLY A 10 3.48 -0.86 -6.20
C GLY A 10 4.53 0.24 -6.24
N ALA A 11 5.73 -0.09 -6.75
CA ALA A 11 6.89 0.80 -6.76
C ALA A 11 7.06 1.50 -8.12
N GLY A 12 5.96 1.99 -8.67
CA GLY A 12 5.95 2.72 -9.95
C GLY A 12 5.97 4.23 -9.79
N GLY A 13 5.72 4.92 -10.91
CA GLY A 13 5.79 6.39 -10.95
C GLY A 13 4.84 7.08 -10.01
N ILE A 14 3.58 6.61 -9.93
CA ILE A 14 2.58 7.25 -9.07
C ILE A 14 2.94 7.15 -7.58
N ALA A 15 3.66 6.10 -7.19
CA ALA A 15 4.09 5.93 -5.81
C ALA A 15 5.05 7.03 -5.38
N HIS A 16 5.87 7.55 -6.29
CA HIS A 16 6.76 8.67 -5.97
C HIS A 16 5.97 9.93 -5.61
N ALA A 17 4.84 10.18 -6.28
CA ALA A 17 4.00 11.33 -5.95
C ALA A 17 3.42 11.20 -4.54
N HIS A 18 3.02 9.99 -4.14
CA HIS A 18 2.53 9.76 -2.78
C HIS A 18 3.64 9.96 -1.74
N VAL A 19 4.86 9.51 -2.03
CA VAL A 19 6.00 9.72 -1.13
C VAL A 19 6.23 11.22 -0.90
N GLU A 20 6.22 12.01 -1.97
CA GLU A 20 6.43 13.45 -1.85
C GLU A 20 5.34 14.12 -1.00
N ALA A 21 4.08 13.70 -1.18
CA ALA A 21 2.98 14.24 -0.39
C ALA A 21 3.11 13.85 1.09
N ILE A 22 3.47 12.60 1.37
CA ILE A 22 3.58 12.07 2.74
C ILE A 22 4.73 12.73 3.49
N ARG A 23 5.83 13.04 2.80
CA ARG A 23 6.99 13.69 3.42
C ARG A 23 6.67 15.06 4.01
N GLN A 24 5.57 15.67 3.58
CA GLN A 24 5.15 16.98 4.09
C GLN A 24 4.26 16.86 5.32
N ILE A 25 3.98 15.64 5.76
CA ILE A 25 3.12 15.37 6.92
C ILE A 25 4.00 14.84 8.05
N ASP A 26 4.18 15.65 9.09
CA ASP A 26 5.07 15.31 10.20
C ASP A 26 4.66 14.04 10.94
N GLU A 27 3.35 13.77 11.03
CA GLU A 27 2.83 12.61 11.75
C GLU A 27 2.82 11.33 10.92
N ALA A 28 3.25 11.38 9.66
CA ALA A 28 3.23 10.23 8.76
C ALA A 28 4.61 9.58 8.69
N ASP A 29 4.64 8.26 8.83
CA ASP A 29 5.85 7.46 8.76
C ASP A 29 5.71 6.40 7.66
N LEU A 30 6.53 6.49 6.61
CA LEU A 30 6.58 5.50 5.55
C LEU A 30 7.38 4.28 6.04
N VAL A 31 6.66 3.22 6.39
CA VAL A 31 7.25 2.04 7.02
C VAL A 31 7.76 1.03 6.00
N ALA A 32 7.02 0.80 4.91
CA ALA A 32 7.32 -0.30 3.99
C ALA A 32 6.85 -0.02 2.57
N ILE A 33 7.54 -0.65 1.63
CA ILE A 33 7.21 -0.65 0.20
C ILE A 33 7.17 -2.10 -0.28
N CYS A 34 6.19 -2.42 -1.12
CA CYS A 34 6.03 -3.75 -1.69
C CYS A 34 5.84 -3.66 -3.19
N ASP A 35 6.47 -4.56 -3.94
CA ASP A 35 6.27 -4.70 -5.38
C ASP A 35 6.53 -6.15 -5.75
N VAL A 36 5.79 -6.68 -6.73
CA VAL A 36 6.01 -8.06 -7.18
C VAL A 36 7.46 -8.28 -7.64
N SER A 37 8.12 -7.23 -8.10
CA SER A 37 9.56 -7.24 -8.31
C SER A 37 10.23 -6.74 -7.05
N VAL A 38 10.83 -7.63 -6.28
CA VAL A 38 11.50 -7.25 -5.03
C VAL A 38 12.66 -6.29 -5.30
N ASN A 39 13.30 -6.40 -6.47
CA ASN A 39 14.39 -5.48 -6.85
C ASN A 39 13.86 -4.06 -7.02
N ARG A 40 12.68 -3.90 -7.61
CA ARG A 40 12.07 -2.57 -7.74
C ARG A 40 11.67 -2.01 -6.38
N ALA A 41 11.16 -2.85 -5.50
CA ALA A 41 10.83 -2.41 -4.14
C ALA A 41 12.07 -1.97 -3.39
N GLU A 42 13.16 -2.70 -3.49
CA GLU A 42 14.44 -2.35 -2.87
C GLU A 42 14.97 -1.02 -3.39
N GLU A 43 15.00 -0.85 -4.70
CA GLU A 43 15.49 0.38 -5.32
C GLU A 43 14.64 1.58 -4.93
N PHE A 44 13.32 1.41 -4.96
CA PHE A 44 12.39 2.46 -4.54
C PHE A 44 12.63 2.84 -3.08
N GLY A 45 12.76 1.85 -2.20
CA GLY A 45 13.00 2.07 -0.79
C GLY A 45 14.29 2.82 -0.54
N ARG A 46 15.34 2.45 -1.28
CA ARG A 46 16.63 3.13 -1.16
C ARG A 46 16.53 4.62 -1.51
N LYS A 47 15.82 4.94 -2.59
CA LYS A 47 15.63 6.32 -3.02
C LYS A 47 14.72 7.11 -2.08
N ALA A 48 13.72 6.46 -1.52
CA ALA A 48 12.72 7.11 -0.68
C ALA A 48 13.05 7.08 0.80
N GLY A 49 14.12 6.39 1.20
CA GLY A 49 14.48 6.27 2.60
C GLY A 49 13.61 5.27 3.37
N ILE A 50 13.00 4.32 2.67
CA ILE A 50 12.18 3.28 3.28
C ILE A 50 13.04 2.03 3.42
N MET A 51 13.23 1.55 4.65
CA MET A 51 14.15 0.46 4.92
C MET A 51 13.54 -0.93 4.74
N ASN A 52 12.23 -1.05 4.83
CA ASN A 52 11.55 -2.35 4.74
C ASN A 52 10.93 -2.51 3.35
N TYR A 53 11.42 -3.48 2.58
CA TYR A 53 10.90 -3.74 1.24
C TYR A 53 10.52 -5.21 1.09
N TYR A 54 9.49 -5.46 0.29
CA TYR A 54 8.90 -6.79 0.14
C TYR A 54 8.52 -7.09 -1.29
N GLY A 55 8.61 -8.37 -1.65
CA GLY A 55 8.15 -8.87 -2.94
C GLY A 55 6.72 -9.40 -2.93
N ALA A 56 6.12 -9.53 -1.74
CA ALA A 56 4.76 -10.04 -1.59
C ALA A 56 4.04 -9.30 -0.47
N THR A 57 2.78 -8.95 -0.72
CA THR A 57 1.93 -8.29 0.27
C THR A 57 1.82 -9.09 1.56
N LYS A 58 1.70 -10.40 1.44
CA LYS A 58 1.59 -11.31 2.59
C LYS A 58 2.76 -11.14 3.55
N ASP A 59 3.98 -11.04 3.03
CA ASP A 59 5.17 -10.90 3.85
C ASP A 59 5.20 -9.54 4.55
N MET A 60 4.80 -8.49 3.84
CA MET A 60 4.71 -7.16 4.43
C MET A 60 3.72 -7.13 5.60
N LEU A 61 2.56 -7.76 5.44
CA LEU A 61 1.53 -7.81 6.47
C LEU A 61 1.89 -8.74 7.63
N SER A 62 2.79 -9.70 7.42
CA SER A 62 3.28 -10.54 8.50
C SER A 62 4.20 -9.78 9.46
N ASP A 63 4.96 -8.83 8.92
CA ASP A 63 5.97 -8.09 9.68
C ASP A 63 5.42 -6.80 10.31
N HIS A 64 4.38 -6.21 9.71
CA HIS A 64 3.90 -4.89 10.10
C HIS A 64 2.39 -4.78 10.12
N SER A 65 1.89 -3.86 10.92
CA SER A 65 0.53 -3.37 10.82
C SER A 65 0.58 -1.91 10.36
N PHE A 66 -0.49 -1.42 9.74
CA PHE A 66 -0.51 -0.09 9.13
C PHE A 66 -1.78 0.67 9.47
N ASP A 67 -1.64 1.97 9.63
CA ASP A 67 -2.80 2.86 9.71
C ASP A 67 -3.38 3.10 8.32
N LEU A 68 -2.50 3.13 7.30
CA LEU A 68 -2.91 3.34 5.92
C LEU A 68 -2.00 2.53 5.00
N VAL A 69 -2.58 1.86 4.00
CA VAL A 69 -1.83 1.28 2.89
C VAL A 69 -2.34 1.90 1.60
N ILE A 70 -1.42 2.36 0.76
CA ILE A 70 -1.73 2.97 -0.53
C ILE A 70 -1.43 1.96 -1.63
N ILE A 71 -2.44 1.64 -2.44
CA ILE A 71 -2.29 0.71 -3.55
C ILE A 71 -2.01 1.49 -4.82
N CYS A 72 -0.80 1.32 -5.36
CA CYS A 72 -0.31 2.03 -6.55
C CYS A 72 -0.01 1.08 -7.71
N THR A 73 -0.53 -0.13 -7.67
CA THR A 73 -0.34 -1.13 -8.72
C THR A 73 -1.27 -0.85 -9.90
N TRP A 74 -1.21 -1.69 -10.94
CA TRP A 74 -2.15 -1.59 -12.05
C TRP A 74 -3.57 -1.93 -11.60
N GLY A 75 -4.55 -1.29 -12.24
CA GLY A 75 -5.95 -1.43 -11.86
C GLY A 75 -6.47 -2.86 -11.76
N ILE A 76 -5.93 -3.76 -12.60
CA ILE A 76 -6.34 -5.17 -12.60
C ILE A 76 -6.08 -5.87 -11.25
N SER A 77 -5.10 -5.41 -10.49
CA SER A 77 -4.71 -6.03 -9.21
C SER A 77 -5.36 -5.37 -7.99
N HIS A 78 -6.02 -4.22 -8.16
CA HIS A 78 -6.53 -3.43 -7.02
C HIS A 78 -7.52 -4.18 -6.15
N ALA A 79 -8.48 -4.88 -6.78
CA ALA A 79 -9.53 -5.56 -6.02
C ALA A 79 -8.95 -6.65 -5.12
N GLN A 80 -8.09 -7.51 -5.67
CA GLN A 80 -7.54 -8.62 -4.90
C GLN A 80 -6.62 -8.12 -3.78
N ILE A 81 -5.76 -7.17 -4.09
CA ILE A 81 -4.86 -6.59 -3.07
C ILE A 81 -5.68 -5.94 -1.96
N GLY A 82 -6.69 -5.14 -2.34
CA GLY A 82 -7.54 -4.47 -1.36
C GLY A 82 -8.28 -5.44 -0.45
N ILE A 83 -8.80 -6.53 -1.02
CA ILE A 83 -9.49 -7.56 -0.26
C ILE A 83 -8.52 -8.24 0.72
N ASP A 84 -7.33 -8.59 0.26
CA ASP A 84 -6.33 -9.21 1.12
C ASP A 84 -5.95 -8.30 2.28
N LEU A 85 -5.76 -7.01 2.02
CA LEU A 85 -5.47 -6.02 3.05
C LEU A 85 -6.63 -5.92 4.06
N ALA A 86 -7.86 -5.83 3.55
CA ALA A 86 -9.04 -5.68 4.41
C ALA A 86 -9.24 -6.90 5.32
N ARG A 87 -8.95 -8.08 4.82
CA ARG A 87 -9.11 -9.33 5.57
C ARG A 87 -7.96 -9.62 6.54
N SER A 88 -6.84 -8.92 6.38
CA SER A 88 -5.63 -9.22 7.16
C SER A 88 -5.76 -8.87 8.65
N GLY A 89 -6.61 -7.91 8.98
CA GLY A 89 -6.67 -7.35 10.32
C GLY A 89 -5.47 -6.47 10.68
N ARG A 90 -4.62 -6.15 9.71
CA ARG A 90 -3.39 -5.40 9.91
C ARG A 90 -3.42 -3.99 9.33
N VAL A 91 -4.51 -3.62 8.66
CA VAL A 91 -4.62 -2.34 7.95
C VAL A 91 -5.90 -1.64 8.35
N ARG A 92 -5.80 -0.39 8.81
CA ARG A 92 -6.97 0.38 9.25
C ARG A 92 -7.66 1.12 8.10
N ALA A 93 -6.90 1.59 7.12
CA ALA A 93 -7.45 2.32 5.98
C ALA A 93 -6.69 1.96 4.71
N ILE A 94 -7.38 1.99 3.58
CA ILE A 94 -6.82 1.68 2.27
C ILE A 94 -7.14 2.84 1.34
N LEU A 95 -6.09 3.39 0.71
CA LEU A 95 -6.23 4.35 -0.38
C LEU A 95 -5.82 3.64 -1.67
N CYS A 96 -6.75 3.54 -2.61
CA CYS A 96 -6.51 2.83 -3.85
C CYS A 96 -6.51 3.80 -5.03
N GLU A 97 -5.45 3.78 -5.83
CA GLU A 97 -5.37 4.59 -7.04
C GLU A 97 -6.46 4.18 -8.04
N LYS A 98 -6.85 5.10 -8.88
CA LYS A 98 -7.85 4.84 -9.90
C LYS A 98 -7.26 3.99 -11.03
N PRO A 99 -8.07 3.16 -11.68
CA PRO A 99 -9.46 2.89 -11.32
C PRO A 99 -9.52 2.08 -10.03
N PHE A 100 -10.50 2.35 -9.18
CA PHE A 100 -10.66 1.67 -7.88
C PHE A 100 -10.71 0.15 -8.07
N THR A 101 -11.61 -0.30 -8.95
CA THR A 101 -11.69 -1.69 -9.37
C THR A 101 -12.08 -1.72 -10.84
N GLN A 102 -12.02 -2.90 -11.48
CA GLN A 102 -12.40 -3.04 -12.88
C GLN A 102 -13.90 -3.24 -13.10
N THR A 103 -14.61 -3.72 -12.08
CA THR A 103 -16.05 -3.95 -12.15
C THR A 103 -16.75 -3.45 -10.90
N ALA A 104 -18.07 -3.17 -11.01
CA ALA A 104 -18.86 -2.79 -9.86
C ALA A 104 -18.93 -3.91 -8.81
N GLU A 105 -18.96 -5.17 -9.26
CA GLU A 105 -18.99 -6.31 -8.35
C GLU A 105 -17.74 -6.37 -7.50
N GLN A 106 -16.56 -6.13 -8.07
CA GLN A 106 -15.30 -6.06 -7.34
C GLN A 106 -15.30 -4.93 -6.32
N ALA A 107 -15.85 -3.78 -6.70
CA ALA A 107 -15.94 -2.63 -5.78
C ALA A 107 -16.83 -2.96 -4.59
N GLU A 108 -17.97 -3.59 -4.84
CA GLU A 108 -18.91 -3.99 -3.77
C GLU A 108 -18.25 -4.99 -2.82
N GLU A 109 -17.54 -5.98 -3.36
CA GLU A 109 -16.85 -6.98 -2.55
C GLU A 109 -15.76 -6.33 -1.69
N LEU A 110 -14.97 -5.44 -2.27
CA LEU A 110 -13.91 -4.76 -1.54
C LEU A 110 -14.47 -3.90 -0.40
N VAL A 111 -15.50 -3.13 -0.67
CA VAL A 111 -16.14 -2.29 0.36
C VAL A 111 -16.73 -3.16 1.46
N SER A 112 -17.37 -4.27 1.10
CA SER A 112 -17.93 -5.20 2.07
C SER A 112 -16.84 -5.78 2.99
N CYS A 113 -15.68 -6.13 2.44
CA CYS A 113 -14.56 -6.65 3.24
C CYS A 113 -13.97 -5.58 4.18
N ALA A 114 -14.01 -4.32 3.77
CA ALA A 114 -13.46 -3.23 4.57
C ALA A 114 -14.36 -2.82 5.73
N ASN A 115 -15.64 -3.12 5.65
CA ASN A 115 -16.59 -2.86 6.73
C ASN A 115 -16.63 -4.05 7.71
#